data_af59847957c2d54e014f25eb88f3dc37
#
_entry.id   af59847957c2d54e014f25eb88f3dc37
#
_cell.length_a   1.000
_cell.length_b   1.000
_cell.length_c   1.000
_cell.angle_alpha   90.00
_cell.angle_beta   90.00
_cell.angle_gamma   90.00
#
_symmetry.space_group_name_H-M   'P 1'
#
loop_
_entity.id
_entity.type
_entity.pdbx_description
1 polymer ?
#
loop_
_entity_poly.entity_id
_entity_poly.type
_entity_poly.pdbx_seq_one_letter_code
_entity_poly.pdbx_strand_id
1 'polypeptide(L)'
;DDDMVFELSAVPRVILCNSAIAKEEEFATRVRAIFAGEEILPPDTGALVKKAICYLNQNSGSQISRWKLADSVHVSEDYLTRIFHKETGLSPWEYLNRYRINLASLMLLHTNATVYDVAEKCGFHDQAYFCRVFKKIHGVPPGKFRSKN
;
A
#
# COMPACT_ATOMS: atom_id res chain seq x y z
N ASP A 1 11.70 -11.40 1.88
CA ASP A 1 12.73 -11.10 0.96
C ASP A 1 13.41 -9.77 1.33
N ASP A 2 14.65 -9.84 1.80
CA ASP A 2 15.33 -8.68 2.36
C ASP A 2 15.50 -7.55 1.36
N ASP A 3 15.76 -7.88 0.11
CA ASP A 3 15.90 -6.90 -0.97
C ASP A 3 14.59 -6.15 -1.21
N MET A 4 13.48 -6.84 -1.14
CA MET A 4 12.16 -6.24 -1.27
C MET A 4 11.86 -5.25 -0.14
N VAL A 5 12.21 -5.63 1.08
CA VAL A 5 12.01 -4.76 2.26
C VAL A 5 12.85 -3.49 2.13
N PHE A 6 14.09 -3.61 1.70
CA PHE A 6 14.97 -2.47 1.50
C PHE A 6 14.43 -1.53 0.43
N GLU A 7 13.99 -2.06 -0.69
CA GLU A 7 13.42 -1.26 -1.78
C GLU A 7 12.12 -0.56 -1.34
N LEU A 8 11.28 -1.26 -0.58
CA LEU A 8 10.03 -0.69 -0.08
C LEU A 8 10.24 0.56 0.75
N SER A 9 11.34 0.64 1.47
CA SER A 9 11.63 1.82 2.28
C SER A 9 11.88 3.08 1.44
N ALA A 10 12.22 2.92 0.17
CA ALA A 10 12.47 4.02 -0.74
C ALA A 10 11.20 4.50 -1.48
N VAL A 11 10.16 3.68 -1.51
CA VAL A 11 8.92 3.97 -2.27
C VAL A 11 8.27 5.29 -1.90
N PRO A 12 8.14 5.62 -0.62
CA PRO A 12 7.47 6.87 -0.24
C PRO A 12 8.07 8.11 -0.88
N ARG A 13 9.37 8.11 -1.13
CA ARG A 13 10.02 9.26 -1.77
C ARG A 13 9.57 9.46 -3.22
N VAL A 14 9.39 8.37 -3.95
CA VAL A 14 8.93 8.42 -5.34
C VAL A 14 7.50 8.98 -5.39
N ILE A 15 6.66 8.57 -4.45
CA ILE A 15 5.30 9.08 -4.35
C ILE A 15 5.28 10.57 -4.00
N LEU A 16 6.12 10.98 -3.06
CA LEU A 16 6.20 12.36 -2.62
C LEU A 16 6.59 13.31 -3.73
N CYS A 17 7.41 12.87 -4.68
CA CYS A 17 7.79 13.68 -5.83
C CYS A 17 6.60 14.01 -6.74
N ASN A 18 5.57 13.20 -6.71
CA ASN A 18 4.43 13.34 -7.61
C ASN A 18 3.17 13.88 -6.94
N SER A 19 3.22 14.07 -5.65
CA SER A 19 2.04 14.45 -4.88
C SER A 19 2.39 15.49 -3.84
N ALA A 20 1.79 16.66 -3.95
CA ALA A 20 1.94 17.72 -2.96
C ALA A 20 0.91 17.61 -1.83
N ILE A 21 0.26 16.48 -1.69
CA ILE A 21 -0.81 16.32 -0.71
C ILE A 21 -0.22 15.87 0.62
N ALA A 22 -0.38 16.73 1.64
CA ALA A 22 0.14 16.46 3.00
C ALA A 22 -0.30 15.10 3.56
N LYS A 23 -1.52 14.65 3.24
CA LYS A 23 -2.03 13.34 3.68
C LYS A 23 -1.23 12.19 3.09
N GLU A 24 -0.78 12.30 1.86
CA GLU A 24 0.01 11.26 1.22
C GLU A 24 1.43 11.23 1.77
N GLU A 25 1.99 12.39 2.08
CA GLU A 25 3.28 12.46 2.77
C GLU A 25 3.21 11.79 4.13
N GLU A 26 2.17 12.09 4.89
CA GLU A 26 1.94 11.47 6.19
C GLU A 26 1.76 9.95 6.06
N PHE A 27 0.99 9.51 5.08
CA PHE A 27 0.80 8.09 4.81
C PHE A 27 2.12 7.42 4.44
N ALA A 28 2.86 8.01 3.51
CA ALA A 28 4.14 7.47 3.08
C ALA A 28 5.13 7.36 4.23
N THR A 29 5.16 8.35 5.11
CA THR A 29 6.00 8.34 6.30
C THR A 29 5.61 7.19 7.24
N ARG A 30 4.32 7.00 7.45
CA ARG A 30 3.82 5.91 8.29
C ARG A 30 4.18 4.53 7.72
N VAL A 31 4.01 4.35 6.41
CA VAL A 31 4.37 3.09 5.74
C VAL A 31 5.87 2.82 5.87
N ARG A 32 6.68 3.83 5.63
CA ARG A 32 8.14 3.72 5.78
C ARG A 32 8.52 3.33 7.19
N ALA A 33 7.89 3.95 8.18
CA ALA A 33 8.16 3.66 9.59
C ALA A 33 7.84 2.22 9.95
N ILE A 34 6.74 1.69 9.43
CA ILE A 34 6.36 0.30 9.66
C ILE A 34 7.43 -0.64 9.12
N PHE A 35 7.94 -0.38 7.92
CA PHE A 35 8.99 -1.20 7.32
C PHE A 35 10.35 -1.05 8.01
N ALA A 36 10.64 0.14 8.51
CA ALA A 36 11.89 0.40 9.22
C ALA A 36 11.84 -0.08 10.68
N GLY A 37 10.68 -0.55 11.16
CA GLY A 37 10.50 -0.91 12.55
C GLY A 37 10.35 0.30 13.46
N GLU A 38 10.15 1.48 12.90
CA GLU A 38 9.92 2.70 13.66
C GLU A 38 8.43 2.92 13.85
N GLU A 39 8.01 3.20 15.05
CA GLU A 39 6.62 3.48 15.33
C GLU A 39 6.33 4.96 15.13
N ILE A 40 6.05 5.35 13.88
CA ILE A 40 5.57 6.71 13.58
C ILE A 40 4.05 6.73 13.36
N LEU A 41 3.36 5.66 13.69
CA LEU A 41 1.91 5.71 13.77
C LEU A 41 1.52 6.67 14.89
N PRO A 42 0.35 7.33 14.75
CA PRO A 42 -0.11 8.19 15.84
C PRO A 42 -0.01 7.47 17.19
N PRO A 43 0.34 8.18 18.25
CA PRO A 43 0.53 7.53 19.57
C PRO A 43 -0.68 6.73 20.05
N ASP A 44 -1.85 7.04 19.53
CA ASP A 44 -3.11 6.36 19.85
C ASP A 44 -3.45 5.20 18.90
N THR A 45 -2.56 4.86 17.96
CA THR A 45 -2.81 3.71 17.08
C THR A 45 -2.72 2.43 17.90
N GLY A 46 -3.83 1.72 17.99
CA GLY A 46 -3.94 0.52 18.80
C GLY A 46 -3.26 -0.70 18.19
N ALA A 47 -3.03 -1.69 19.03
CA ALA A 47 -2.42 -2.95 18.61
C ALA A 47 -3.26 -3.66 17.54
N LEU A 48 -4.57 -3.51 17.57
CA LEU A 48 -5.48 -4.14 16.61
C LEU A 48 -5.23 -3.63 15.19
N VAL A 49 -5.15 -2.31 15.02
CA VAL A 49 -4.90 -1.71 13.70
C VAL A 49 -3.49 -2.05 13.21
N LYS A 50 -2.49 -2.06 14.09
CA LYS A 50 -1.13 -2.48 13.76
C LYS A 50 -1.11 -3.92 13.25
N LYS A 51 -1.83 -4.83 13.89
CA LYS A 51 -1.93 -6.24 13.45
C LYS A 51 -2.64 -6.35 12.11
N ALA A 52 -3.69 -5.58 11.90
CA ALA A 52 -4.40 -5.57 10.61
C ALA A 52 -3.47 -5.09 9.49
N ILE A 53 -2.69 -4.06 9.73
CA ILE A 53 -1.69 -3.56 8.77
C ILE A 53 -0.65 -4.63 8.47
N CYS A 54 -0.13 -5.31 9.47
CA CYS A 54 0.82 -6.40 9.27
C CYS A 54 0.22 -7.51 8.41
N TYR A 55 -1.02 -7.89 8.67
CA TYR A 55 -1.72 -8.89 7.87
C TYR A 55 -1.85 -8.46 6.41
N LEU A 56 -2.27 -7.21 6.17
CA LEU A 56 -2.39 -6.66 4.82
C LEU A 56 -1.05 -6.66 4.10
N ASN A 57 0.01 -6.22 4.76
CA ASN A 57 1.34 -6.16 4.17
C ASN A 57 1.86 -7.54 3.79
N GLN A 58 1.69 -8.51 4.68
CA GLN A 58 2.18 -9.88 4.47
C GLN A 58 1.42 -10.62 3.37
N ASN A 59 0.17 -10.25 3.13
CA ASN A 59 -0.69 -10.93 2.17
C ASN A 59 -1.04 -10.08 0.95
N SER A 60 -0.32 -8.98 0.73
CA SER A 60 -0.66 -8.00 -0.31
C SER A 60 -0.64 -8.57 -1.73
N GLY A 61 0.20 -9.56 -2.00
CA GLY A 61 0.27 -10.22 -3.31
C GLY A 61 -0.85 -11.24 -3.55
N SER A 62 -1.65 -11.51 -2.55
CA SER A 62 -2.72 -12.51 -2.59
C SER A 62 -4.09 -11.85 -2.53
N GLN A 63 -5.13 -12.65 -2.78
CA GLN A 63 -6.50 -12.19 -2.56
C GLN A 63 -6.79 -12.14 -1.07
N ILE A 64 -7.25 -10.99 -0.60
CA ILE A 64 -7.63 -10.80 0.80
C ILE A 64 -9.12 -10.53 0.85
N SER A 65 -9.85 -11.36 1.58
CA SER A 65 -11.27 -11.12 1.82
C SER A 65 -11.45 -10.29 3.09
N ARG A 66 -12.56 -9.56 3.14
CA ARG A 66 -12.88 -8.68 4.29
C ARG A 66 -12.99 -9.48 5.58
N TRP A 67 -13.67 -10.62 5.50
CA TRP A 67 -13.88 -11.43 6.68
C TRP A 67 -12.57 -12.04 7.18
N LYS A 68 -11.66 -12.45 6.30
CA LYS A 68 -10.35 -12.98 6.71
C LYS A 68 -9.52 -11.94 7.42
N LEU A 69 -9.53 -10.70 6.93
CA LEU A 69 -8.84 -9.61 7.58
C LEU A 69 -9.40 -9.36 8.98
N ALA A 70 -10.71 -9.24 9.10
CA ALA A 70 -11.36 -9.01 10.39
C ALA A 70 -11.14 -10.19 11.34
N ASP A 71 -11.21 -11.42 10.84
CA ASP A 71 -10.97 -12.61 11.62
C ASP A 71 -9.55 -12.68 12.15
N SER A 72 -8.58 -12.22 11.38
CA SER A 72 -7.16 -12.19 11.80
C SER A 72 -6.92 -11.36 13.05
N VAL A 73 -7.78 -10.41 13.32
CA VAL A 73 -7.71 -9.56 14.51
C VAL A 73 -8.92 -9.73 15.44
N HIS A 74 -9.72 -10.76 15.21
CA HIS A 74 -10.83 -11.20 16.09
C HIS A 74 -11.91 -10.14 16.32
N VAL A 75 -12.29 -9.42 15.26
CA VAL A 75 -13.36 -8.42 15.32
C VAL A 75 -14.28 -8.55 14.11
N SER A 76 -15.42 -7.85 14.13
CA SER A 76 -16.31 -7.78 12.98
C SER A 76 -15.71 -6.88 11.88
N GLU A 77 -16.17 -7.10 10.64
CA GLU A 77 -15.75 -6.26 9.50
C GLU A 77 -16.09 -4.79 9.71
N ASP A 78 -17.29 -4.51 10.21
CA ASP A 78 -17.73 -3.14 10.44
C ASP A 78 -16.90 -2.43 11.51
N TYR A 79 -16.60 -3.14 12.59
CA TYR A 79 -15.76 -2.58 13.66
C TYR A 79 -14.35 -2.29 13.13
N LEU A 80 -13.76 -3.24 12.41
CA LEU A 80 -12.42 -3.06 11.86
C LEU A 80 -12.37 -1.86 10.91
N THR A 81 -13.32 -1.75 9.98
CA THR A 81 -13.36 -0.64 9.03
C THR A 81 -13.43 0.69 9.76
N ARG A 82 -14.27 0.78 10.77
CA ARG A 82 -14.46 2.01 11.54
C ARG A 82 -13.21 2.39 12.33
N ILE A 83 -12.63 1.45 13.07
CA ILE A 83 -11.44 1.74 13.87
C ILE A 83 -10.21 2.01 13.02
N PHE A 84 -10.06 1.27 11.92
CA PHE A 84 -8.97 1.47 10.98
C PHE A 84 -9.02 2.87 10.38
N HIS A 85 -10.20 3.30 9.93
CA HIS A 85 -10.39 4.65 9.38
C HIS A 85 -10.14 5.73 10.44
N LYS A 86 -10.62 5.52 11.65
CA LYS A 86 -10.43 6.47 12.75
C LYS A 86 -8.95 6.69 13.05
N GLU A 87 -8.15 5.63 13.03
CA GLU A 87 -6.74 5.71 13.44
C GLU A 87 -5.79 6.02 12.29
N THR A 88 -6.12 5.64 11.05
CA THR A 88 -5.23 5.84 9.89
C THR A 88 -5.73 6.89 8.91
N GLY A 89 -7.01 7.22 8.94
CA GLY A 89 -7.63 8.09 7.95
C GLY A 89 -8.00 7.39 6.66
N LEU A 90 -7.75 6.08 6.56
CA LEU A 90 -8.02 5.27 5.37
C LEU A 90 -8.87 4.06 5.73
N SER A 91 -9.62 3.55 4.75
CA SER A 91 -10.18 2.21 4.89
C SER A 91 -9.07 1.17 4.71
N PRO A 92 -9.28 -0.07 5.19
CA PRO A 92 -8.30 -1.13 4.94
C PRO A 92 -7.99 -1.34 3.45
N TRP A 93 -8.99 -1.17 2.57
CA TRP A 93 -8.82 -1.37 1.14
C TRP A 93 -8.09 -0.22 0.46
N GLU A 94 -8.33 1.02 0.91
CA GLU A 94 -7.54 2.15 0.46
C GLU A 94 -6.07 1.98 0.85
N TYR A 95 -5.82 1.52 2.07
CA TYR A 95 -4.48 1.20 2.53
C TYR A 95 -3.85 0.13 1.64
N LEU A 96 -4.55 -0.97 1.43
CA LEU A 96 -4.04 -2.10 0.63
C LEU A 96 -3.73 -1.67 -0.81
N ASN A 97 -4.62 -0.90 -1.43
CA ASN A 97 -4.38 -0.40 -2.78
C ASN A 97 -3.14 0.48 -2.84
N ARG A 98 -2.97 1.39 -1.89
CA ARG A 98 -1.78 2.25 -1.85
C ARG A 98 -0.51 1.44 -1.64
N TYR A 99 -0.57 0.45 -0.78
CA TYR A 99 0.57 -0.44 -0.55
C TYR A 99 0.94 -1.20 -1.82
N ARG A 100 -0.04 -1.78 -2.50
CA ARG A 100 0.18 -2.50 -3.76
C ARG A 100 0.72 -1.59 -4.85
N ILE A 101 0.20 -0.38 -4.96
CA ILE A 101 0.68 0.60 -5.94
C ILE A 101 2.10 1.04 -5.63
N ASN A 102 2.46 1.17 -4.36
CA ASN A 102 3.84 1.46 -3.97
C ASN A 102 4.79 0.37 -4.45
N LEU A 103 4.45 -0.89 -4.24
CA LEU A 103 5.22 -2.01 -4.75
C LEU A 103 5.33 -1.95 -6.28
N ALA A 104 4.22 -1.69 -6.95
CA ALA A 104 4.18 -1.60 -8.40
C ALA A 104 5.09 -0.50 -8.93
N SER A 105 5.08 0.66 -8.29
CA SER A 105 5.94 1.78 -8.71
C SER A 105 7.43 1.42 -8.63
N LEU A 106 7.83 0.70 -7.57
CA LEU A 106 9.20 0.20 -7.45
C LEU A 106 9.55 -0.77 -8.58
N MET A 107 8.67 -1.71 -8.85
CA MET A 107 8.91 -2.70 -9.91
C MET A 107 9.00 -2.04 -11.28
N LEU A 108 8.18 -1.04 -11.53
CA LEU A 108 8.22 -0.29 -12.78
C LEU A 108 9.53 0.47 -12.96
N LEU A 109 10.10 0.99 -11.88
CA LEU A 109 11.34 1.76 -11.92
C LEU A 109 12.60 0.88 -11.95
N HIS A 110 12.56 -0.26 -11.31
CA HIS A 110 13.77 -1.06 -11.09
C HIS A 110 13.80 -2.38 -11.88
N THR A 111 12.76 -2.71 -12.63
CA THR A 111 12.72 -3.93 -13.44
C THR A 111 12.20 -3.62 -14.82
N ASN A 112 12.38 -4.60 -15.72
CA ASN A 112 11.82 -4.56 -17.07
C ASN A 112 10.53 -5.37 -17.20
N ALA A 113 9.90 -5.76 -16.08
CA ALA A 113 8.67 -6.52 -16.07
C ALA A 113 7.56 -5.74 -16.83
N THR A 114 6.70 -6.46 -17.51
CA THR A 114 5.57 -5.83 -18.20
C THR A 114 4.58 -5.25 -17.19
N VAL A 115 3.76 -4.31 -17.63
CA VAL A 115 2.69 -3.75 -16.78
C VAL A 115 1.77 -4.87 -16.28
N TYR A 116 1.48 -5.85 -17.13
CA TYR A 116 0.68 -7.02 -16.74
C TYR A 116 1.35 -7.80 -15.59
N ASP A 117 2.63 -8.11 -15.75
CA ASP A 117 3.37 -8.86 -14.73
C ASP A 117 3.46 -8.11 -13.41
N VAL A 118 3.68 -6.80 -13.47
CA VAL A 118 3.72 -5.96 -12.28
C VAL A 118 2.38 -5.99 -11.57
N ALA A 119 1.27 -5.83 -12.30
CA ALA A 119 -0.06 -5.88 -11.72
C ALA A 119 -0.32 -7.21 -11.00
N GLU A 120 -0.01 -8.33 -11.66
CA GLU A 120 -0.21 -9.66 -11.09
C GLU A 120 0.62 -9.87 -9.81
N LYS A 121 1.89 -9.53 -9.85
CA LYS A 121 2.77 -9.70 -8.69
C LYS A 121 2.38 -8.84 -7.51
N CYS A 122 1.78 -7.68 -7.78
CA CYS A 122 1.33 -6.77 -6.71
C CYS A 122 -0.05 -7.11 -6.17
N GLY A 123 -0.71 -8.13 -6.70
CA GLY A 123 -1.99 -8.60 -6.19
C GLY A 123 -3.21 -8.09 -6.94
N PHE A 124 -3.01 -7.43 -8.08
CA PHE A 124 -4.12 -6.99 -8.94
C PHE A 124 -4.38 -8.06 -10.00
N HIS A 125 -5.56 -8.64 -9.97
CA HIS A 125 -5.95 -9.67 -10.95
C HIS A 125 -6.63 -9.10 -12.18
N ASP A 126 -6.95 -7.80 -12.16
CA ASP A 126 -7.54 -7.07 -13.28
C ASP A 126 -6.60 -5.92 -13.64
N GLN A 127 -5.95 -6.03 -14.81
CA GLN A 127 -5.00 -5.02 -15.26
C GLN A 127 -5.67 -3.66 -15.49
N ALA A 128 -6.90 -3.65 -15.99
CA ALA A 128 -7.62 -2.38 -16.21
C ALA A 128 -7.88 -1.67 -14.89
N TYR A 129 -8.28 -2.40 -13.86
CA TYR A 129 -8.46 -1.85 -12.52
C TYR A 129 -7.14 -1.34 -11.95
N PHE A 130 -6.07 -2.11 -12.10
CA PHE A 130 -4.73 -1.70 -11.70
C PHE A 130 -4.34 -0.35 -12.32
N CYS A 131 -4.53 -0.22 -13.64
CA CYS A 131 -4.18 1.01 -14.34
C CYS A 131 -5.01 2.20 -13.84
N ARG A 132 -6.29 2.00 -13.55
CA ARG A 132 -7.13 3.07 -13.00
C ARG A 132 -6.67 3.51 -11.62
N VAL A 133 -6.38 2.55 -10.74
CA VAL A 133 -5.91 2.85 -9.38
C VAL A 133 -4.54 3.53 -9.43
N PHE A 134 -3.64 3.01 -10.26
CA PHE A 134 -2.31 3.60 -10.43
C PHE A 134 -2.39 5.05 -10.89
N LYS A 135 -3.18 5.31 -11.92
CA LYS A 135 -3.37 6.67 -12.45
C LYS A 135 -4.00 7.59 -11.41
N LYS A 136 -4.94 7.09 -10.61
CA LYS A 136 -5.57 7.86 -9.54
C LYS A 136 -4.54 8.31 -8.50
N ILE A 137 -3.61 7.43 -8.15
CA ILE A 137 -2.61 7.70 -7.12
C ILE A 137 -1.44 8.52 -7.66
N HIS A 138 -0.92 8.19 -8.84
CA HIS A 138 0.27 8.82 -9.41
C HIS A 138 -0.02 9.90 -10.45
N GLY A 139 -1.25 10.05 -10.89
CA GLY A 139 -1.63 11.04 -11.89
C GLY A 139 -1.35 10.64 -13.34
N VAL A 140 -0.61 9.56 -13.57
CA VAL A 140 -0.28 9.05 -14.90
C VAL A 140 -0.40 7.53 -14.92
N PRO A 141 -0.68 6.94 -16.10
CA PRO A 141 -0.73 5.48 -16.22
C PRO A 141 0.63 4.82 -15.96
N PRO A 142 0.66 3.53 -15.60
CA PRO A 142 1.92 2.84 -15.30
C PRO A 142 2.98 2.91 -16.40
N GLY A 143 2.57 2.76 -17.66
CA GLY A 143 3.49 2.83 -18.79
C GLY A 143 4.15 4.19 -18.91
N LYS A 144 3.38 5.26 -18.74
CA LYS A 144 3.93 6.62 -18.76
C LYS A 144 4.79 6.92 -17.53
N PHE A 145 4.42 6.38 -16.40
CA PHE A 145 5.21 6.51 -15.18
C PHE A 145 6.63 5.96 -15.38
N ARG A 146 6.74 4.79 -15.98
CA ARG A 146 8.04 4.17 -16.30
C ARG A 146 8.84 5.03 -17.28
N SER A 147 8.19 5.55 -18.32
CA SER A 147 8.87 6.33 -19.36
C SER A 147 9.40 7.66 -18.86
N LYS A 148 8.74 8.26 -17.86
CA LYS A 148 9.14 9.57 -17.32
C LYS A 148 10.30 9.48 -16.34
N ASN A 149 10.58 8.28 -15.88
CA ASN A 149 11.61 8.02 -14.89
C ASN A 149 12.62 7.04 -15.45
#